data_32c28565aa64612203c531b8867203a1
#
_entry.id   32c28565aa64612203c531b8867203a1
#
_cell.length_a   1.000
_cell.length_b   1.000
_cell.length_c   1.000
_cell.angle_alpha   90.00
_cell.angle_beta   90.00
_cell.angle_gamma   90.00
#
_symmetry.space_group_name_H-M   'P 1'
#
loop_
_entity.id
_entity.type
_entity.pdbx_description
1 polymer ?
#
loop_
_entity_poly.entity_id
_entity_poly.type
_entity_poly.pdbx_seq_one_letter_code
_entity_poly.pdbx_strand_id
1 'polypeptide(L)'
;MPKVKRITTVIIGEGPTEYFYLNSLKDEFRELQNIKPDFPKNTSLRELERSIEEAVSMGYDRIFCLIDMDNKKKDAKSLSDYQKLKNKFHGKRVFKPSKGISYEITFIETDRCTELFFLYYFRYTGQPYSESKDIENELARICGYEKSKHFFSTHPLHQYFQRQGGSLKEAIANSNKSVDSLRRGDRNYTYSEIGVMLKELGLIP
;
A
#
# COMPACT_ATOMS: atom_id res chain seq x y z
N MET A 1 11.41 8.70 -34.04
CA MET A 1 10.36 8.87 -32.99
C MET A 1 11.06 9.01 -31.65
N PRO A 2 10.75 10.01 -30.83
CA PRO A 2 11.34 10.12 -29.50
C PRO A 2 10.92 8.88 -28.69
N LYS A 3 11.90 8.21 -28.04
CA LYS A 3 11.60 7.08 -27.14
C LYS A 3 10.78 7.63 -25.97
N VAL A 4 9.55 7.18 -25.82
CA VAL A 4 8.74 7.48 -24.63
C VAL A 4 9.51 6.94 -23.42
N LYS A 5 9.91 7.82 -22.51
CA LYS A 5 10.59 7.43 -21.27
C LYS A 5 9.64 6.55 -20.46
N ARG A 6 10.02 5.30 -20.20
CA ARG A 6 9.25 4.43 -19.29
C ARG A 6 9.37 4.98 -17.87
N ILE A 7 8.25 5.24 -17.25
CA ILE A 7 8.18 5.63 -15.84
C ILE A 7 8.59 4.44 -15.00
N THR A 8 9.57 4.64 -14.13
CA THR A 8 10.03 3.63 -13.18
C THR A 8 9.34 3.83 -11.84
N THR A 9 8.78 2.77 -11.28
CA THR A 9 8.00 2.84 -10.05
C THR A 9 8.53 1.84 -9.03
N VAL A 10 8.73 2.30 -7.79
CA VAL A 10 8.97 1.45 -6.62
C VAL A 10 7.82 1.60 -5.64
N ILE A 11 7.44 0.50 -5.00
CA ILE A 11 6.45 0.48 -3.92
C ILE A 11 7.16 -0.07 -2.68
N ILE A 12 7.30 0.76 -1.67
CA ILE A 12 7.92 0.44 -0.38
C ILE A 12 6.79 0.07 0.58
N GLY A 13 6.68 -1.21 0.94
CA GLY A 13 5.78 -1.69 1.98
C GLY A 13 6.40 -1.61 3.37
N GLU A 14 5.66 -1.94 4.41
CA GLU A 14 6.20 -2.05 5.78
C GLU A 14 6.80 -3.43 6.06
N GLY A 15 6.41 -4.46 5.29
CA GLY A 15 6.88 -5.81 5.54
C GLY A 15 6.58 -6.84 4.46
N PRO A 16 6.70 -8.12 4.82
CA PRO A 16 6.50 -9.23 3.88
C PRO A 16 5.08 -9.28 3.28
N THR A 17 4.06 -8.88 4.02
CA THR A 17 2.65 -8.93 3.57
C THR A 17 2.48 -8.17 2.25
N GLU A 18 2.88 -6.91 2.22
CA GLU A 18 2.78 -6.04 1.03
C GLU A 18 3.66 -6.57 -0.10
N TYR A 19 4.88 -7.00 0.22
CA TYR A 19 5.82 -7.53 -0.76
C TYR A 19 5.26 -8.74 -1.50
N PHE A 20 4.78 -9.75 -0.78
CA PHE A 20 4.22 -10.96 -1.39
C PHE A 20 2.91 -10.67 -2.12
N TYR A 21 2.07 -9.79 -1.58
CA TYR A 21 0.84 -9.38 -2.24
C TYR A 21 1.11 -8.69 -3.58
N LEU A 22 1.98 -7.69 -3.60
CA LEU A 22 2.33 -6.94 -4.82
C LEU A 22 2.99 -7.85 -5.87
N ASN A 23 3.85 -8.79 -5.46
CA ASN A 23 4.42 -9.75 -6.40
C ASN A 23 3.33 -10.66 -7.00
N SER A 24 2.37 -11.14 -6.20
CA SER A 24 1.26 -11.94 -6.72
C SER A 24 0.37 -11.18 -7.71
N LEU A 25 0.20 -9.86 -7.55
CA LEU A 25 -0.45 -9.02 -8.56
C LEU A 25 0.39 -8.91 -9.84
N LYS A 26 1.71 -8.75 -9.72
CA LYS A 26 2.60 -8.66 -10.89
C LYS A 26 2.57 -9.91 -11.76
N ASP A 27 2.36 -11.08 -11.17
CA ASP A 27 2.28 -12.34 -11.91
C ASP A 27 1.06 -12.39 -12.85
N GLU A 28 0.02 -11.59 -12.56
CA GLU A 28 -1.22 -11.58 -13.33
C GLU A 28 -1.36 -10.33 -14.21
N PHE A 29 -0.92 -9.15 -13.72
CA PHE A 29 -1.17 -7.88 -14.40
C PHE A 29 0.08 -7.31 -15.07
N ARG A 30 0.01 -7.15 -16.42
CA ARG A 30 1.11 -6.58 -17.23
C ARG A 30 1.41 -5.13 -16.87
N GLU A 31 0.42 -4.38 -16.44
CA GLU A 31 0.52 -2.99 -16.01
C GLU A 31 1.51 -2.83 -14.85
N LEU A 32 1.63 -3.86 -14.03
CA LEU A 32 2.50 -3.88 -12.85
C LEU A 32 3.92 -4.43 -13.12
N GLN A 33 4.24 -4.87 -14.33
CA GLN A 33 5.54 -5.50 -14.62
C GLN A 33 6.75 -4.57 -14.36
N ASN A 34 6.57 -3.26 -14.50
CA ASN A 34 7.62 -2.26 -14.27
C ASN A 34 7.70 -1.76 -12.83
N ILE A 35 6.90 -2.33 -11.91
CA ILE A 35 6.90 -1.96 -10.50
C ILE A 35 7.89 -2.84 -9.76
N LYS A 36 8.67 -2.24 -8.86
CA LYS A 36 9.53 -2.96 -7.92
C LYS A 36 8.87 -2.94 -6.53
N PRO A 37 8.28 -4.04 -6.04
CA PRO A 37 7.95 -4.18 -4.63
C PRO A 37 9.22 -4.23 -3.80
N ASP A 38 9.24 -3.52 -2.68
CA ASP A 38 10.35 -3.50 -1.73
C ASP A 38 9.80 -3.37 -0.31
N PHE A 39 10.59 -3.70 0.69
CA PHE A 39 10.28 -3.41 2.07
C PHE A 39 11.55 -3.21 2.89
N PRO A 40 11.53 -2.32 3.91
CA PRO A 40 12.67 -2.02 4.75
C PRO A 40 12.98 -3.18 5.72
N LYS A 41 14.16 -3.16 6.32
CA LYS A 41 14.60 -4.17 7.31
C LYS A 41 13.74 -4.19 8.57
N ASN A 42 13.12 -3.07 8.89
CA ASN A 42 12.18 -2.90 10.01
C ASN A 42 11.19 -1.76 9.72
N THR A 43 10.14 -1.65 10.52
CA THR A 43 9.02 -0.71 10.34
C THR A 43 9.26 0.69 10.94
N SER A 44 10.51 1.03 11.31
CA SER A 44 10.80 2.35 11.88
C SER A 44 10.72 3.46 10.84
N LEU A 45 10.31 4.66 11.27
CA LEU A 45 10.25 5.84 10.39
C LEU A 45 11.63 6.19 9.80
N ARG A 46 12.71 5.97 10.57
CA ARG A 46 14.09 6.18 10.09
C ARG A 46 14.45 5.24 8.94
N GLU A 47 14.01 3.99 9.01
CA GLU A 47 14.27 3.02 7.96
C GLU A 47 13.43 3.31 6.71
N LEU A 48 12.18 3.73 6.90
CA LEU A 48 11.35 4.20 5.78
C LEU A 48 11.98 5.42 5.10
N GLU A 49 12.45 6.40 5.87
CA GLU A 49 13.17 7.57 5.35
C GLU A 49 14.38 7.15 4.52
N ARG A 50 15.22 6.24 5.02
CA ARG A 50 16.37 5.71 4.31
C ARG A 50 15.97 5.04 2.99
N SER A 51 14.92 4.21 3.00
CA SER A 51 14.43 3.53 1.80
C SER A 51 13.90 4.51 0.74
N ILE A 52 13.24 5.58 1.18
CA ILE A 52 12.81 6.66 0.28
C ILE A 52 14.03 7.35 -0.36
N GLU A 53 15.02 7.73 0.44
CA GLU A 53 16.24 8.39 -0.04
C GLU A 53 17.03 7.49 -1.00
N GLU A 54 17.13 6.19 -0.73
CA GLU A 54 17.71 5.21 -1.66
C GLU A 54 16.93 5.16 -2.98
N ALA A 55 15.61 5.07 -2.93
CA ALA A 55 14.77 5.03 -4.13
C ALA A 55 14.94 6.30 -4.99
N VAL A 56 15.01 7.48 -4.37
CA VAL A 56 15.31 8.73 -5.05
C VAL A 56 16.72 8.70 -5.69
N SER A 57 17.72 8.20 -4.97
CA SER A 57 19.11 8.11 -5.47
C SER A 57 19.24 7.14 -6.65
N MET A 58 18.47 6.07 -6.66
CA MET A 58 18.38 5.10 -7.76
C MET A 58 17.64 5.64 -8.98
N GLY A 59 16.98 6.80 -8.86
CA GLY A 59 16.34 7.49 -9.98
C GLY A 59 14.94 6.98 -10.33
N TYR A 60 14.21 6.44 -9.37
CA TYR A 60 12.80 6.11 -9.57
C TYR A 60 11.98 7.39 -9.81
N ASP A 61 11.10 7.35 -10.81
CA ASP A 61 10.21 8.47 -11.15
C ASP A 61 9.02 8.57 -10.18
N ARG A 62 8.52 7.41 -9.68
CA ARG A 62 7.39 7.31 -8.76
C ARG A 62 7.72 6.38 -7.60
N ILE A 63 7.43 6.83 -6.40
CA ILE A 63 7.69 6.11 -5.15
C ILE A 63 6.40 6.09 -4.35
N PHE A 64 5.81 4.92 -4.15
CA PHE A 64 4.68 4.73 -3.24
C PHE A 64 5.19 4.14 -1.93
N CYS A 65 4.70 4.67 -0.82
CA CYS A 65 4.98 4.15 0.52
C CYS A 65 3.67 3.62 1.11
N LEU A 66 3.55 2.31 1.27
CA LEU A 66 2.41 1.70 1.95
C LEU A 66 2.60 1.81 3.45
N ILE A 67 1.62 2.35 4.15
CA ILE A 67 1.71 2.70 5.57
C ILE A 67 0.56 2.09 6.34
N ASP A 68 0.88 1.22 7.29
CA ASP A 68 -0.05 0.74 8.28
C ASP A 68 -0.17 1.78 9.42
N MET A 69 -1.38 2.27 9.65
CA MET A 69 -1.62 3.37 10.58
C MET A 69 -1.75 2.95 12.05
N ASP A 70 -1.78 1.65 12.35
CA ASP A 70 -1.92 1.14 13.71
C ASP A 70 -0.84 1.65 14.66
N ASN A 71 0.43 1.48 14.29
CA ASN A 71 1.57 1.95 15.07
C ASN A 71 1.77 3.47 15.00
N LYS A 72 1.31 4.11 13.93
CA LYS A 72 1.42 5.57 13.77
C LYS A 72 0.39 6.31 14.63
N LYS A 73 -0.79 5.70 14.87
CA LYS A 73 -1.88 6.27 15.67
C LYS A 73 -1.89 5.82 17.13
N LYS A 74 -0.93 5.03 17.58
CA LYS A 74 -0.89 4.51 18.98
C LYS A 74 -0.78 5.62 20.01
N ASP A 75 -0.11 6.73 19.70
CA ASP A 75 0.04 7.90 20.55
C ASP A 75 0.29 9.17 19.73
N ALA A 76 0.10 10.34 20.34
CA ALA A 76 0.23 11.63 19.68
C ALA A 76 1.65 11.91 19.15
N LYS A 77 2.69 11.41 19.83
CA LYS A 77 4.08 11.56 19.39
C LYS A 77 4.34 10.78 18.13
N SER A 78 3.95 9.50 18.10
CA SER A 78 4.12 8.63 16.93
C SER A 78 3.41 9.21 15.70
N LEU A 79 2.19 9.72 15.88
CA LEU A 79 1.44 10.38 14.81
C LEU A 79 2.14 11.65 14.33
N SER A 80 2.62 12.50 15.26
CA SER A 80 3.34 13.73 14.93
C SER A 80 4.63 13.44 14.16
N ASP A 81 5.41 12.44 14.58
CA ASP A 81 6.66 12.10 13.91
C ASP A 81 6.41 11.51 12.50
N TYR A 82 5.37 10.71 12.34
CA TYR A 82 4.92 10.25 11.02
C TYR A 82 4.49 11.43 10.12
N GLN A 83 3.69 12.35 10.64
CA GLN A 83 3.26 13.53 9.87
C GLN A 83 4.42 14.41 9.41
N LYS A 84 5.44 14.59 10.25
CA LYS A 84 6.68 15.31 9.86
C LYS A 84 7.38 14.62 8.70
N LEU A 85 7.51 13.30 8.75
CA LEU A 85 8.12 12.52 7.68
C LEU A 85 7.29 12.64 6.38
N LYS A 86 5.97 12.45 6.48
CA LYS A 86 5.06 12.61 5.33
C LYS A 86 5.19 14.00 4.71
N ASN A 87 5.18 15.06 5.51
CA ASN A 87 5.31 16.44 5.03
C ASN A 87 6.67 16.72 4.38
N LYS A 88 7.74 16.06 4.86
CA LYS A 88 9.08 16.16 4.26
C LYS A 88 9.12 15.61 2.84
N PHE A 89 8.44 14.51 2.57
CA PHE A 89 8.62 13.75 1.34
C PHE A 89 7.43 13.75 0.38
N HIS A 90 6.20 13.83 0.86
CA HIS A 90 5.01 13.69 0.02
C HIS A 90 4.94 14.73 -1.10
N GLY A 91 4.53 14.28 -2.29
CA GLY A 91 4.30 15.07 -3.47
C GLY A 91 5.44 15.06 -4.48
N LYS A 92 5.29 15.91 -5.51
CA LYS A 92 6.23 15.99 -6.63
C LYS A 92 7.43 16.84 -6.25
N ARG A 93 8.63 16.36 -6.56
CA ARG A 93 9.92 17.01 -6.28
C ARG A 93 10.79 17.06 -7.52
N VAL A 94 11.62 18.11 -7.62
CA VAL A 94 12.63 18.22 -8.66
C VAL A 94 13.99 17.81 -8.09
N PHE A 95 14.61 16.77 -8.68
CA PHE A 95 15.87 16.23 -8.21
C PHE A 95 17.09 16.90 -8.90
N LYS A 96 17.00 17.07 -10.21
CA LYS A 96 18.05 17.75 -11.01
C LYS A 96 17.40 18.74 -11.98
N PRO A 97 17.19 20.00 -11.57
CA PRO A 97 16.51 21.01 -12.41
C PRO A 97 17.16 21.18 -13.78
N SER A 98 18.50 21.19 -13.84
CA SER A 98 19.25 21.31 -15.09
C SER A 98 19.05 20.16 -16.08
N LYS A 99 18.55 19.00 -15.61
CA LYS A 99 18.28 17.80 -16.41
C LYS A 99 16.78 17.48 -16.54
N GLY A 100 15.91 18.31 -15.97
CA GLY A 100 14.45 18.08 -15.95
C GLY A 100 14.04 16.80 -15.18
N ILE A 101 14.89 16.28 -14.28
CA ILE A 101 14.61 15.06 -13.54
C ILE A 101 13.74 15.42 -12.33
N SER A 102 12.56 14.84 -12.28
CA SER A 102 11.62 14.94 -11.17
C SER A 102 11.20 13.55 -10.72
N TYR A 103 10.77 13.45 -9.48
CA TYR A 103 10.15 12.25 -8.90
C TYR A 103 8.90 12.65 -8.10
N GLU A 104 8.06 11.68 -7.82
CA GLU A 104 6.86 11.86 -7.02
C GLU A 104 6.79 10.79 -5.93
N ILE A 105 6.52 11.21 -4.70
CA ILE A 105 6.36 10.31 -3.56
C ILE A 105 4.93 10.41 -3.04
N THR A 106 4.25 9.28 -2.96
CA THR A 106 2.88 9.19 -2.45
C THR A 106 2.82 8.23 -1.29
N PHE A 107 2.32 8.71 -0.15
CA PHE A 107 2.03 7.88 1.01
C PHE A 107 0.62 7.33 0.87
N ILE A 108 0.51 6.02 0.94
CA ILE A 108 -0.72 5.23 0.79
C ILE A 108 -1.05 4.64 2.16
N GLU A 109 -2.01 5.22 2.82
CA GLU A 109 -2.36 4.88 4.19
C GLU A 109 -3.46 3.83 4.26
N THR A 110 -3.33 2.91 5.20
CA THR A 110 -4.40 1.96 5.57
C THR A 110 -4.62 1.99 7.08
N ASP A 111 -5.82 2.26 7.50
CA ASP A 111 -6.23 2.20 8.91
C ASP A 111 -6.92 0.87 9.19
N ARG A 112 -6.36 0.03 9.89
CA ARG A 112 -5.23 -0.23 10.75
C ARG A 112 -4.00 -0.73 10.00
N CYS A 113 -4.20 -1.76 9.16
CA CYS A 113 -3.14 -2.52 8.50
C CYS A 113 -3.58 -2.97 7.10
N THR A 114 -2.63 -3.39 6.30
CA THR A 114 -2.82 -3.85 4.92
C THR A 114 -3.89 -4.93 4.79
N GLU A 115 -4.10 -5.78 5.82
CA GLU A 115 -5.12 -6.82 5.83
C GLU A 115 -6.55 -6.26 5.69
N LEU A 116 -6.80 -4.99 6.00
CA LEU A 116 -8.09 -4.35 5.72
C LEU A 116 -8.38 -4.35 4.21
N PHE A 117 -7.38 -4.08 3.39
CA PHE A 117 -7.56 -4.15 1.94
C PHE A 117 -7.83 -5.59 1.45
N PHE A 118 -7.24 -6.59 2.10
CA PHE A 118 -7.54 -8.00 1.80
C PHE A 118 -8.97 -8.38 2.18
N LEU A 119 -9.48 -7.84 3.29
CA LEU A 119 -10.88 -8.02 3.67
C LEU A 119 -11.85 -7.44 2.62
N TYR A 120 -11.47 -6.35 1.97
CA TYR A 120 -12.26 -5.72 0.91
C TYR A 120 -12.44 -6.60 -0.35
N TYR A 121 -11.63 -7.64 -0.53
CA TYR A 121 -11.88 -8.66 -1.58
C TYR A 121 -13.20 -9.38 -1.40
N PHE A 122 -13.66 -9.52 -0.16
CA PHE A 122 -14.81 -10.35 0.21
C PHE A 122 -16.02 -9.53 0.64
N ARG A 123 -15.78 -8.42 1.31
CA ARG A 123 -16.86 -7.54 1.79
C ARG A 123 -16.37 -6.13 2.09
N TYR A 124 -17.28 -5.20 1.98
CA TYR A 124 -17.07 -3.84 2.49
C TYR A 124 -17.24 -3.80 4.02
N THR A 125 -16.42 -3.03 4.67
CA THR A 125 -16.57 -2.63 6.07
C THR A 125 -16.07 -1.20 6.27
N GLY A 126 -16.75 -0.44 7.10
CA GLY A 126 -16.33 0.88 7.59
C GLY A 126 -16.26 0.92 9.12
N GLN A 127 -16.48 -0.23 9.78
CA GLN A 127 -16.43 -0.30 11.24
C GLN A 127 -15.02 -0.03 11.76
N PRO A 128 -14.87 0.66 12.88
CA PRO A 128 -13.58 0.80 13.54
C PRO A 128 -13.11 -0.57 14.08
N TYR A 129 -11.85 -0.89 13.83
CA TYR A 129 -11.19 -2.04 14.45
C TYR A 129 -10.26 -1.54 15.56
N SER A 130 -10.28 -2.20 16.71
CA SER A 130 -9.42 -1.83 17.83
C SER A 130 -7.97 -2.25 17.59
N GLU A 131 -7.77 -3.42 17.01
CA GLU A 131 -6.46 -4.01 16.72
C GLU A 131 -6.40 -4.61 15.33
N SER A 132 -5.20 -4.63 14.74
CA SER A 132 -4.95 -5.30 13.46
C SER A 132 -5.29 -6.79 13.52
N LYS A 133 -5.14 -7.41 14.71
CA LYS A 133 -5.49 -8.81 14.95
C LYS A 133 -6.96 -9.14 14.72
N ASP A 134 -7.85 -8.20 14.95
CA ASP A 134 -9.30 -8.40 14.69
C ASP A 134 -9.56 -8.63 13.21
N ILE A 135 -8.89 -7.86 12.35
CA ILE A 135 -8.97 -7.98 10.88
C ILE A 135 -8.37 -9.30 10.42
N GLU A 136 -7.20 -9.68 10.95
CA GLU A 136 -6.54 -10.96 10.65
C GLU A 136 -7.43 -12.15 11.03
N ASN A 137 -8.04 -12.13 12.22
CA ASN A 137 -8.94 -13.17 12.69
C ASN A 137 -10.20 -13.27 11.81
N GLU A 138 -10.69 -12.15 11.31
CA GLU A 138 -11.83 -12.13 10.39
C GLU A 138 -11.46 -12.75 9.04
N LEU A 139 -10.33 -12.39 8.45
CA LEU A 139 -9.81 -13.00 7.22
C LEU A 139 -9.57 -14.50 7.39
N ALA A 140 -9.02 -14.92 8.54
CA ALA A 140 -8.84 -16.34 8.81
C ALA A 140 -10.15 -17.11 8.79
N ARG A 141 -11.24 -16.53 9.32
CA ARG A 141 -12.58 -17.14 9.28
C ARG A 141 -13.21 -17.16 7.90
N ILE A 142 -12.97 -16.13 7.09
CA ILE A 142 -13.56 -16.02 5.74
C ILE A 142 -12.84 -16.91 4.74
N CYS A 143 -11.51 -16.90 4.74
CA CYS A 143 -10.74 -17.54 3.69
C CYS A 143 -9.53 -18.35 4.17
N GLY A 144 -9.36 -18.57 5.48
CA GLY A 144 -8.21 -19.32 6.01
C GLY A 144 -6.88 -18.57 5.93
N TYR A 145 -6.90 -17.25 5.84
CA TYR A 145 -5.69 -16.43 5.78
C TYR A 145 -4.84 -16.60 7.04
N GLU A 146 -3.53 -16.73 6.83
CA GLU A 146 -2.53 -16.75 7.90
C GLU A 146 -1.44 -15.69 7.65
N LYS A 147 -1.15 -14.86 8.65
CA LYS A 147 -0.05 -13.90 8.58
C LYS A 147 1.26 -14.57 8.94
N SER A 148 1.79 -15.40 8.03
CA SER A 148 3.06 -16.10 8.20
C SER A 148 3.87 -16.14 6.91
N LYS A 149 5.21 -16.14 7.05
CA LYS A 149 6.10 -16.26 5.87
C LYS A 149 5.86 -17.56 5.10
N HIS A 150 5.55 -18.64 5.80
CA HIS A 150 5.24 -19.92 5.17
C HIS A 150 3.99 -19.79 4.30
N PHE A 151 2.92 -19.22 4.84
CA PHE A 151 1.68 -18.99 4.08
C PHE A 151 1.92 -18.13 2.84
N PHE A 152 2.65 -17.04 2.97
CA PHE A 152 2.93 -16.13 1.86
C PHE A 152 3.78 -16.77 0.77
N SER A 153 4.75 -17.62 1.13
CA SER A 153 5.62 -18.30 0.15
C SER A 153 4.91 -19.44 -0.60
N THR A 154 3.84 -19.99 -0.03
CA THR A 154 3.09 -21.12 -0.62
C THR A 154 1.79 -20.70 -1.30
N HIS A 155 1.29 -19.49 -0.99
CA HIS A 155 0.05 -18.96 -1.51
C HIS A 155 0.28 -17.58 -2.13
N PRO A 156 0.36 -17.46 -3.47
CA PRO A 156 0.29 -16.15 -4.13
C PRO A 156 -1.00 -15.44 -3.71
N LEU A 157 -0.89 -14.37 -2.90
CA LEU A 157 -2.02 -13.84 -2.10
C LEU A 157 -3.21 -13.40 -2.96
N HIS A 158 -2.94 -12.72 -4.09
CA HIS A 158 -4.01 -12.29 -4.98
C HIS A 158 -4.80 -13.47 -5.53
N GLN A 159 -4.13 -14.45 -6.14
CA GLN A 159 -4.75 -15.66 -6.71
C GLN A 159 -5.38 -16.53 -5.61
N TYR A 160 -4.80 -16.52 -4.41
CA TYR A 160 -5.38 -17.20 -3.27
C TYR A 160 -6.75 -16.61 -2.91
N PHE A 161 -6.85 -15.28 -2.75
CA PHE A 161 -8.13 -14.62 -2.43
C PHE A 161 -9.17 -14.84 -3.53
N GLN A 162 -8.78 -14.80 -4.81
CA GLN A 162 -9.70 -15.11 -5.92
C GLN A 162 -10.25 -16.54 -5.82
N ARG A 163 -9.39 -17.54 -5.54
CA ARG A 163 -9.82 -18.93 -5.36
C ARG A 163 -10.76 -19.13 -4.17
N GLN A 164 -10.67 -18.27 -3.16
CA GLN A 164 -11.58 -18.25 -2.01
C GLN A 164 -12.86 -17.43 -2.27
N GLY A 165 -13.12 -17.02 -3.49
CA GLY A 165 -14.31 -16.26 -3.88
C GLY A 165 -14.19 -14.74 -3.74
N GLY A 166 -13.00 -14.22 -3.44
CA GLY A 166 -12.72 -12.78 -3.38
C GLY A 166 -12.53 -12.17 -4.78
N SER A 167 -12.71 -10.86 -4.89
CA SER A 167 -12.60 -10.11 -6.13
C SER A 167 -11.73 -8.86 -5.96
N LEU A 168 -10.69 -8.71 -6.81
CA LEU A 168 -9.90 -7.49 -6.84
C LEU A 168 -10.73 -6.26 -7.22
N LYS A 169 -11.69 -6.45 -8.13
CA LYS A 169 -12.63 -5.39 -8.52
C LYS A 169 -13.41 -4.86 -7.31
N GLU A 170 -13.95 -5.77 -6.51
CA GLU A 170 -14.64 -5.42 -5.27
C GLU A 170 -13.70 -4.77 -4.26
N ALA A 171 -12.46 -5.29 -4.11
CA ALA A 171 -11.47 -4.71 -3.21
C ALA A 171 -11.16 -3.25 -3.57
N ILE A 172 -10.95 -2.94 -4.84
CA ILE A 172 -10.71 -1.59 -5.33
C ILE A 172 -11.94 -0.70 -5.12
N ALA A 173 -13.15 -1.19 -5.41
CA ALA A 173 -14.39 -0.44 -5.22
C ALA A 173 -14.62 -0.12 -3.73
N ASN A 174 -14.45 -1.11 -2.85
CA ASN A 174 -14.58 -0.96 -1.40
C ASN A 174 -13.53 -0.01 -0.81
N SER A 175 -12.29 -0.09 -1.29
CA SER A 175 -11.22 0.85 -0.93
C SER A 175 -11.60 2.30 -1.30
N ASN A 176 -12.01 2.56 -2.54
CA ASN A 176 -12.45 3.88 -2.96
C ASN A 176 -13.62 4.40 -2.11
N LYS A 177 -14.62 3.56 -1.85
CA LYS A 177 -15.75 3.89 -0.97
C LYS A 177 -15.30 4.29 0.43
N SER A 178 -14.31 3.59 1.00
CA SER A 178 -13.75 3.90 2.32
C SER A 178 -13.02 5.24 2.34
N VAL A 179 -12.25 5.54 1.30
CA VAL A 179 -11.56 6.84 1.15
C VAL A 179 -12.55 7.99 0.98
N ASP A 180 -13.64 7.79 0.22
CA ASP A 180 -14.68 8.80 0.07
C ASP A 180 -15.39 9.10 1.40
N SER A 181 -15.60 8.11 2.25
CA SER A 181 -16.14 8.30 3.60
C SER A 181 -15.18 9.10 4.48
N LEU A 182 -13.88 8.79 4.43
CA LEU A 182 -12.85 9.56 5.13
C LEU A 182 -12.87 11.04 4.68
N ARG A 183 -12.94 11.30 3.38
CA ARG A 183 -12.99 12.67 2.83
C ARG A 183 -14.23 13.45 3.24
N ARG A 184 -15.35 12.78 3.46
CA ARG A 184 -16.59 13.40 4.01
C ARG A 184 -16.49 13.73 5.49
N GLY A 185 -15.42 13.32 6.16
CA GLY A 185 -15.19 13.59 7.57
C GLY A 185 -15.90 12.62 8.52
N ASP A 186 -16.24 11.43 8.05
CA ASP A 186 -16.79 10.37 8.90
C ASP A 186 -15.79 10.04 10.02
N ARG A 187 -16.22 10.13 11.27
CA ARG A 187 -15.37 9.83 12.44
C ARG A 187 -15.39 8.34 12.75
N ASN A 188 -14.29 7.85 13.34
CA ASN A 188 -14.15 6.43 13.73
C ASN A 188 -14.40 5.46 12.57
N TYR A 189 -13.75 5.72 11.44
CA TYR A 189 -13.92 4.98 10.22
C TYR A 189 -12.60 4.36 9.78
N THR A 190 -12.64 3.11 9.31
CA THR A 190 -11.47 2.48 8.70
C THR A 190 -11.45 2.72 7.20
N TYR A 191 -10.26 2.87 6.64
CA TYR A 191 -10.07 3.10 5.21
C TYR A 191 -8.76 2.47 4.71
N SER A 192 -8.69 2.26 3.40
CA SER A 192 -7.45 1.86 2.73
C SER A 192 -7.31 2.60 1.42
N GLU A 193 -6.17 3.24 1.19
CA GLU A 193 -5.83 3.91 -0.06
C GLU A 193 -5.19 2.98 -1.10
N ILE A 194 -4.99 1.69 -0.79
CA ILE A 194 -4.36 0.73 -1.71
C ILE A 194 -5.13 0.62 -3.03
N GLY A 195 -6.46 0.60 -3.00
CA GLY A 195 -7.26 0.57 -4.23
C GLY A 195 -7.11 1.83 -5.08
N VAL A 196 -6.92 3.00 -4.44
CA VAL A 196 -6.63 4.26 -5.16
C VAL A 196 -5.29 4.15 -5.87
N MET A 197 -4.24 3.67 -5.19
CA MET A 197 -2.92 3.43 -5.78
C MET A 197 -3.01 2.45 -6.96
N LEU A 198 -3.71 1.33 -6.81
CA LEU A 198 -3.83 0.32 -7.87
C LEU A 198 -4.52 0.88 -9.12
N LYS A 199 -5.54 1.73 -8.97
CA LYS A 199 -6.15 2.47 -10.09
C LYS A 199 -5.18 3.41 -10.76
N GLU A 200 -4.40 4.14 -9.98
CA GLU A 200 -3.36 5.05 -10.50
C GLU A 200 -2.25 4.31 -11.26
N LEU A 201 -2.01 3.05 -10.92
CA LEU A 201 -1.08 2.16 -11.61
C LEU A 201 -1.68 1.49 -12.85
N GLY A 202 -2.94 1.80 -13.18
CA GLY A 202 -3.61 1.30 -14.40
C GLY A 202 -4.47 0.06 -14.19
N LEU A 203 -4.59 -0.46 -12.97
CA LEU A 203 -5.53 -1.53 -12.64
C LEU A 203 -6.93 -0.93 -12.48
N ILE A 204 -7.63 -0.84 -13.60
CA ILE A 204 -9.04 -0.43 -13.64
C ILE A 204 -9.86 -1.71 -13.75
N PRO A 205 -10.73 -1.99 -12.77
CA PRO A 205 -11.61 -3.14 -12.86
C PRO A 205 -12.71 -2.94 -13.89
#